data_a4585a9dcbb1464cad9c05c7eb1393b4
#
_entry.id   a4585a9dcbb1464cad9c05c7eb1393b4
#
_cell.length_a   1.000
_cell.length_b   1.000
_cell.length_c   1.000
_cell.angle_alpha   90.00
_cell.angle_beta   90.00
_cell.angle_gamma   90.00
#
_symmetry.space_group_name_H-M   'P 1'
#
loop_
_entity.id
_entity.type
_entity.pdbx_description
1 polymer ?
#
loop_
_entity_poly.entity_id
_entity_poly.type
_entity_poly.pdbx_seq_one_letter_code
_entity_poly.pdbx_strand_id
1 'polypeptide(L)'
;MKAEIKTVRGTMHVTLYDKAVPGTVANFVKLARSGFYDGLRFHRVIPGFVIQGGCPYSRNAGDPRVGMGGPGWTIKCETSAPMQRHDRGVLSMAHAGKDTGGSQFFVCHNRENTQHLDGVHTCFGRVDEPDWPVIDAIRPNDLIESITIVEE
;
A
#
# COMPACT_ATOMS: atom_id res chain seq x y z
N MET A 1 3.80 -7.35 -13.64
CA MET A 1 4.82 -7.19 -12.57
C MET A 1 4.22 -7.60 -11.25
N LYS A 2 4.96 -8.32 -10.45
CA LYS A 2 4.52 -8.86 -9.17
C LYS A 2 5.36 -8.32 -8.03
N ALA A 3 4.76 -8.23 -6.83
CA ALA A 3 5.48 -7.93 -5.60
C ALA A 3 5.10 -8.93 -4.52
N GLU A 4 6.01 -9.12 -3.56
CA GLU A 4 5.76 -9.92 -2.37
C GLU A 4 5.91 -9.01 -1.15
N ILE A 5 4.82 -8.83 -0.41
CA ILE A 5 4.82 -8.10 0.86
C ILE A 5 4.90 -9.13 1.98
N LYS A 6 6.09 -9.29 2.56
CA LYS A 6 6.33 -10.25 3.62
C LYS A 6 6.07 -9.60 4.97
N THR A 7 5.14 -10.16 5.72
CA THR A 7 4.74 -9.64 7.02
C THR A 7 4.87 -10.70 8.12
N VAL A 8 4.73 -10.29 9.37
CA VAL A 8 4.70 -11.21 10.51
C VAL A 8 3.48 -12.14 10.50
N ARG A 9 2.47 -11.87 9.66
CA ARG A 9 1.26 -12.70 9.53
C ARG A 9 1.24 -13.58 8.29
N GLY A 10 2.26 -13.48 7.44
CA GLY A 10 2.36 -14.19 6.17
C GLY A 10 2.74 -13.27 5.03
N THR A 11 2.83 -13.82 3.83
CA THR A 11 3.21 -13.09 2.62
C THR A 11 1.99 -12.81 1.76
N MET A 12 1.87 -11.54 1.33
CA MET A 12 0.87 -11.14 0.35
C MET A 12 1.54 -11.03 -1.01
N HIS A 13 1.09 -11.83 -1.97
CA HIS A 13 1.51 -11.73 -3.37
C HIS A 13 0.62 -10.71 -4.06
N VAL A 14 1.24 -9.76 -4.73
CA VAL A 14 0.55 -8.60 -5.31
C VAL A 14 0.80 -8.54 -6.81
N THR A 15 -0.28 -8.36 -7.57
CA THR A 15 -0.18 -8.01 -8.99
C THR A 15 -0.20 -6.49 -9.10
N LEU A 16 0.86 -5.91 -9.66
CA LEU A 16 0.99 -4.47 -9.83
C LEU A 16 0.40 -4.03 -11.17
N TYR A 17 -0.23 -2.87 -11.19
CA TYR A 17 -0.87 -2.29 -12.39
C TYR A 17 0.13 -1.41 -13.15
N ASP A 18 1.28 -1.99 -13.52
CA ASP A 18 2.41 -1.23 -14.11
C ASP A 18 2.08 -0.57 -15.46
N LYS A 19 1.15 -1.14 -16.21
CA LYS A 19 0.73 -0.56 -17.50
C LYS A 19 -0.35 0.52 -17.32
N ALA A 20 -1.24 0.34 -16.35
CA ALA A 20 -2.33 1.29 -16.11
C ALA A 20 -1.84 2.55 -15.39
N VAL A 21 -0.99 2.39 -14.37
CA VAL A 21 -0.49 3.51 -13.54
C VAL A 21 1.04 3.45 -13.40
N PRO A 22 1.76 3.70 -14.51
CA PRO A 22 3.21 3.51 -14.56
C PRO A 22 3.98 4.39 -13.57
N GLY A 23 3.53 5.61 -13.35
CA GLY A 23 4.20 6.53 -12.41
C GLY A 23 4.11 6.08 -10.97
N THR A 24 2.92 5.68 -10.54
CA THR A 24 2.69 5.18 -9.18
C THR A 24 3.43 3.87 -8.93
N VAL A 25 3.36 2.93 -9.89
CA VAL A 25 4.07 1.65 -9.75
C VAL A 25 5.57 1.85 -9.78
N ALA A 26 6.10 2.71 -10.66
CA ALA A 26 7.55 2.98 -10.71
C ALA A 26 8.06 3.53 -9.37
N ASN A 27 7.30 4.40 -8.72
CA ASN A 27 7.62 4.94 -7.41
C ASN A 27 7.65 3.84 -6.34
N PHE A 28 6.62 3.01 -6.30
CA PHE A 28 6.54 1.88 -5.36
C PHE A 28 7.68 0.89 -5.56
N VAL A 29 7.98 0.54 -6.81
CA VAL A 29 9.07 -0.37 -7.17
C VAL A 29 10.43 0.20 -6.74
N LYS A 30 10.67 1.48 -6.99
CA LYS A 30 11.91 2.16 -6.58
C LYS A 30 12.10 2.08 -5.06
N LEU A 31 11.06 2.38 -4.30
CA LEU A 31 11.11 2.33 -2.85
C LEU A 31 11.32 0.90 -2.34
N ALA A 32 10.59 -0.07 -2.90
CA ALA A 32 10.73 -1.47 -2.51
C ALA A 32 12.17 -1.98 -2.76
N ARG A 33 12.72 -1.70 -3.93
CA ARG A 33 14.07 -2.14 -4.30
C ARG A 33 15.16 -1.49 -3.47
N SER A 34 14.91 -0.30 -2.95
CA SER A 34 15.88 0.39 -2.07
C SER A 34 15.83 -0.10 -0.63
N GLY A 35 14.91 -1.00 -0.28
CA GLY A 35 14.71 -1.46 1.09
C GLY A 35 13.96 -0.46 1.97
N PHE A 36 13.32 0.55 1.39
CA PHE A 36 12.64 1.61 2.12
C PHE A 36 11.56 1.06 3.07
N TYR A 37 10.82 0.05 2.63
CA TYR A 37 9.71 -0.52 3.40
C TYR A 37 10.14 -1.53 4.46
N ASP A 38 11.38 -2.00 4.42
CA ASP A 38 11.86 -3.03 5.35
C ASP A 38 11.84 -2.49 6.78
N GLY A 39 11.15 -3.19 7.68
CA GLY A 39 11.05 -2.81 9.08
C GLY A 39 10.01 -1.73 9.38
N LEU A 40 9.23 -1.29 8.41
CA LEU A 40 8.09 -0.40 8.62
C LEU A 40 6.89 -1.21 9.14
N ARG A 41 5.82 -0.52 9.55
CA ARG A 41 4.66 -1.16 10.17
C ARG A 41 3.37 -0.73 9.52
N PHE A 42 2.34 -1.56 9.67
CA PHE A 42 0.96 -1.18 9.40
C PHE A 42 0.45 -0.38 10.59
N HIS A 43 0.69 0.92 10.56
CA HIS A 43 0.39 1.81 11.70
C HIS A 43 -1.09 2.14 11.84
N ARG A 44 -1.90 1.91 10.80
CA ARG A 44 -3.33 2.18 10.81
C ARG A 44 -4.06 0.96 10.27
N VAL A 45 -4.77 0.27 11.14
CA VAL A 45 -5.55 -0.92 10.79
C VAL A 45 -6.97 -0.71 11.27
N ILE A 46 -7.92 -0.64 10.34
CA ILE A 46 -9.33 -0.46 10.63
C ILE A 46 -10.07 -1.67 10.04
N PRO A 47 -10.49 -2.63 10.90
CA PRO A 47 -11.19 -3.83 10.43
C PRO A 47 -12.40 -3.48 9.55
N GLY A 48 -12.54 -4.20 8.45
CA GLY A 48 -13.62 -3.97 7.48
C GLY A 48 -13.39 -2.78 6.56
N PHE A 49 -12.32 -2.02 6.76
CA PHE A 49 -11.99 -0.86 5.93
C PHE A 49 -10.62 -1.05 5.24
N VAL A 50 -9.51 -0.76 5.93
CA VAL A 50 -8.17 -0.84 5.33
C VAL A 50 -7.12 -1.27 6.34
N ILE A 51 -5.97 -1.74 5.81
CA ILE A 51 -4.70 -1.79 6.50
C ILE A 51 -3.75 -0.82 5.80
N GLN A 52 -3.13 0.08 6.53
CA GLN A 52 -2.29 1.15 5.97
C GLN A 52 -0.89 1.13 6.58
N GLY A 53 0.12 1.23 5.74
CA GLY A 53 1.51 1.24 6.17
C GLY A 53 2.39 2.04 5.22
N GLY A 54 3.71 1.92 5.41
CA GLY A 54 4.70 2.56 4.55
C GLY A 54 5.17 3.93 5.02
N CYS A 55 4.79 4.35 6.23
CA CYS A 55 5.35 5.58 6.84
C CYS A 55 6.74 5.28 7.40
N PRO A 56 7.80 6.03 7.02
CA PRO A 56 9.16 5.78 7.52
C PRO A 56 9.29 5.95 9.02
N TYR A 57 8.47 6.79 9.64
CA TYR A 57 8.47 6.97 11.10
C TYR A 57 7.89 5.76 11.85
N SER A 58 7.21 4.86 11.17
CA SER A 58 6.61 3.67 11.78
C SER A 58 7.63 2.59 12.18
N ARG A 59 8.92 2.75 11.87
CA ARG A 59 9.97 1.87 12.41
C ARG A 59 9.91 1.82 13.92
N ASN A 60 9.60 2.95 14.54
CA ASN A 60 9.35 3.06 15.97
C ASN A 60 7.86 3.38 16.16
N ALA A 61 7.10 2.41 16.65
CA ALA A 61 5.66 2.55 16.84
C ALA A 61 5.29 3.69 17.82
N GLY A 62 6.22 4.08 18.70
CA GLY A 62 6.02 5.19 19.65
C GLY A 62 6.37 6.56 19.11
N ASP A 63 6.83 6.68 17.86
CA ASP A 63 7.18 7.99 17.29
C ASP A 63 5.89 8.79 17.03
N PRO A 64 5.77 10.03 17.57
CA PRO A 64 4.56 10.83 17.40
C PRO A 64 4.31 11.30 15.96
N ARG A 65 5.31 11.15 15.07
CA ARG A 65 5.18 11.52 13.66
C ARG A 65 4.61 10.40 12.79
N VAL A 66 4.33 9.22 13.36
CA VAL A 66 3.77 8.08 12.61
C VAL A 66 2.49 8.51 11.89
N GLY A 67 2.42 8.20 10.59
CA GLY A 67 1.33 8.60 9.72
C GLY A 67 1.61 9.87 8.91
N MET A 68 2.65 10.63 9.26
CA MET A 68 2.98 11.91 8.62
C MET A 68 4.19 11.84 7.69
N GLY A 69 4.89 10.71 7.63
CA GLY A 69 6.13 10.58 6.88
C GLY A 69 5.94 10.12 5.45
N GLY A 70 6.97 10.39 4.64
CA GLY A 70 7.06 9.96 3.25
C GLY A 70 8.52 9.87 2.82
N PRO A 71 8.78 9.62 1.53
CA PRO A 71 10.13 9.35 1.04
C PRO A 71 10.96 10.63 0.79
N GLY A 72 10.40 11.81 1.01
CA GLY A 72 11.06 13.08 0.71
C GLY A 72 10.61 13.71 -0.61
N TRP A 73 9.65 13.11 -1.30
CA TRP A 73 9.03 13.63 -2.52
C TRP A 73 7.57 13.20 -2.59
N THR A 74 6.84 13.78 -3.54
CA THR A 74 5.44 13.42 -3.81
C THR A 74 5.28 12.97 -5.26
N ILE A 75 4.21 12.24 -5.52
CA ILE A 75 3.85 11.76 -6.86
C ILE A 75 2.46 12.25 -7.26
N LYS A 76 2.24 12.34 -8.56
CA LYS A 76 0.93 12.72 -9.10
C LYS A 76 -0.05 11.57 -8.99
N CYS A 77 -1.32 11.89 -8.72
CA CYS A 77 -2.41 10.92 -8.79
C CYS A 77 -2.65 10.49 -10.25
N GLU A 78 -3.01 9.21 -10.40
CA GLU A 78 -3.34 8.61 -11.71
C GLU A 78 -4.76 8.05 -11.68
N THR A 79 -5.69 8.77 -11.07
CA THR A 79 -7.06 8.31 -10.78
C THR A 79 -7.97 8.23 -12.01
N SER A 80 -7.54 8.75 -13.15
CA SER A 80 -8.28 8.64 -14.43
C SER A 80 -7.87 7.43 -15.27
N ALA A 81 -6.89 6.66 -14.81
CA ALA A 81 -6.40 5.46 -15.48
C ALA A 81 -7.40 4.31 -15.38
N PRO A 82 -7.21 3.22 -16.17
CA PRO A 82 -7.96 1.98 -15.96
C PRO A 82 -7.72 1.38 -14.57
N MET A 83 -8.64 0.52 -14.14
CA MET A 83 -8.52 -0.27 -12.90
C MET A 83 -8.57 0.56 -11.62
N GLN A 84 -9.20 1.74 -11.66
CA GLN A 84 -9.31 2.63 -10.51
C GLN A 84 -10.56 2.34 -9.70
N ARG A 85 -10.62 1.11 -9.18
CA ARG A 85 -11.74 0.63 -8.36
C ARG A 85 -11.20 0.01 -7.07
N HIS A 86 -11.68 0.50 -5.93
CA HIS A 86 -11.24 0.02 -4.60
C HIS A 86 -12.02 -1.22 -4.18
N ASP A 87 -11.73 -2.35 -4.83
CA ASP A 87 -12.25 -3.67 -4.48
C ASP A 87 -11.43 -4.30 -3.36
N ARG A 88 -11.96 -5.38 -2.76
CA ARG A 88 -11.21 -6.15 -1.78
C ARG A 88 -9.83 -6.56 -2.32
N GLY A 89 -8.79 -6.36 -1.52
CA GLY A 89 -7.42 -6.70 -1.86
C GLY A 89 -6.66 -5.65 -2.66
N VAL A 90 -7.31 -4.58 -3.11
CA VAL A 90 -6.66 -3.52 -3.90
C VAL A 90 -5.71 -2.71 -3.05
N LEU A 91 -4.50 -2.47 -3.59
CA LEU A 91 -3.53 -1.53 -3.03
C LEU A 91 -3.77 -0.15 -3.62
N SER A 92 -3.81 0.86 -2.76
CA SER A 92 -4.04 2.24 -3.15
C SER A 92 -3.11 3.18 -2.40
N MET A 93 -2.76 4.31 -3.01
CA MET A 93 -1.86 5.29 -2.40
C MET A 93 -2.57 6.16 -1.38
N ALA A 94 -2.07 6.18 -0.16
CA ALA A 94 -2.49 7.14 0.85
C ALA A 94 -1.89 8.52 0.52
N HIS A 95 -2.64 9.58 0.81
CA HIS A 95 -2.17 10.96 0.65
C HIS A 95 -2.97 11.91 1.51
N ALA A 96 -2.49 13.15 1.62
CA ALA A 96 -3.14 14.24 2.36
C ALA A 96 -3.78 15.27 1.41
N GLY A 97 -4.22 14.82 0.25
CA GLY A 97 -4.81 15.64 -0.82
C GLY A 97 -4.24 15.25 -2.17
N LYS A 98 -4.78 15.87 -3.23
CA LYS A 98 -4.35 15.56 -4.60
C LYS A 98 -2.85 15.77 -4.78
N ASP A 99 -2.18 14.79 -5.42
CA ASP A 99 -0.77 14.86 -5.79
C ASP A 99 0.20 14.98 -4.58
N THR A 100 -0.20 14.46 -3.41
CA THR A 100 0.64 14.47 -2.21
C THR A 100 1.07 13.07 -1.75
N GLY A 101 0.76 12.03 -2.52
CA GLY A 101 1.20 10.67 -2.21
C GLY A 101 2.72 10.53 -2.26
N GLY A 102 3.25 9.58 -1.51
CA GLY A 102 4.69 9.34 -1.45
C GLY A 102 5.01 7.86 -1.24
N SER A 103 5.00 7.40 -0.01
CA SER A 103 5.32 6.00 0.32
C SER A 103 4.19 5.24 0.99
N GLN A 104 3.29 5.92 1.69
CA GLN A 104 2.22 5.23 2.40
C GLN A 104 1.18 4.68 1.44
N PHE A 105 0.74 3.46 1.72
CA PHE A 105 -0.29 2.78 0.95
C PHE A 105 -1.24 2.05 1.88
N PHE A 106 -2.41 1.69 1.36
CA PHE A 106 -3.35 0.86 2.09
C PHE A 106 -3.87 -0.27 1.22
N VAL A 107 -4.32 -1.33 1.88
CA VAL A 107 -4.97 -2.48 1.23
C VAL A 107 -6.42 -2.52 1.70
N CYS A 108 -7.34 -2.63 0.76
CA CYS A 108 -8.78 -2.58 1.04
C CYS A 108 -9.29 -3.91 1.59
N HIS A 109 -10.10 -3.85 2.67
CA HIS A 109 -10.75 -5.03 3.22
C HIS A 109 -11.99 -5.45 2.43
N ASN A 110 -12.83 -4.49 2.03
CA ASN A 110 -14.00 -4.79 1.21
C ASN A 110 -14.45 -3.55 0.41
N ARG A 111 -15.16 -3.80 -0.69
CA ARG A 111 -15.66 -2.75 -1.58
C ARG A 111 -16.71 -1.85 -0.93
N GLU A 112 -17.56 -2.42 -0.10
CA GLU A 112 -18.67 -1.67 0.51
C GLU A 112 -18.19 -0.45 1.29
N ASN A 113 -17.09 -0.61 2.02
CA ASN A 113 -16.53 0.44 2.87
C ASN A 113 -15.45 1.29 2.19
N THR A 114 -15.00 0.93 1.00
CA THR A 114 -13.91 1.63 0.29
C THR A 114 -14.31 2.26 -1.03
N GLN A 115 -15.54 2.07 -1.49
CA GLN A 115 -15.98 2.58 -2.79
C GLN A 115 -15.92 4.11 -2.91
N HIS A 116 -16.08 4.84 -1.81
CA HIS A 116 -16.00 6.30 -1.79
C HIS A 116 -14.59 6.84 -2.09
N LEU A 117 -13.57 5.97 -2.08
CA LEU A 117 -12.18 6.34 -2.37
C LEU A 117 -11.89 6.36 -3.88
N ASP A 118 -12.79 5.81 -4.70
CA ASP A 118 -12.63 5.80 -6.15
C ASP A 118 -12.53 7.23 -6.69
N GLY A 119 -11.56 7.45 -7.58
CA GLY A 119 -11.32 8.77 -8.16
C GLY A 119 -10.54 9.73 -7.26
N VAL A 120 -10.28 9.36 -6.01
CA VAL A 120 -9.54 10.18 -5.03
C VAL A 120 -8.14 9.64 -4.79
N HIS A 121 -8.02 8.32 -4.59
CA HIS A 121 -6.75 7.64 -4.36
C HIS A 121 -6.42 6.75 -5.55
N THR A 122 -5.12 6.66 -5.89
CA THR A 122 -4.67 5.85 -7.03
C THR A 122 -4.54 4.38 -6.65
N CYS A 123 -5.35 3.53 -7.27
CA CYS A 123 -5.22 2.07 -7.18
C CYS A 123 -4.04 1.63 -8.04
N PHE A 124 -3.08 0.88 -7.48
CA PHE A 124 -1.87 0.50 -8.22
C PHE A 124 -1.53 -0.99 -8.16
N GLY A 125 -2.33 -1.79 -7.50
CA GLY A 125 -2.12 -3.23 -7.44
C GLY A 125 -3.26 -3.94 -6.71
N ARG A 126 -3.13 -5.26 -6.64
CA ARG A 126 -4.12 -6.09 -5.95
C ARG A 126 -3.44 -7.31 -5.33
N VAL A 127 -3.76 -7.60 -4.09
CA VAL A 127 -3.35 -8.84 -3.42
C VAL A 127 -4.09 -10.00 -4.09
N ASP A 128 -3.34 -11.03 -4.47
CA ASP A 128 -3.89 -12.24 -5.08
C ASP A 128 -4.85 -12.92 -4.08
N GLU A 129 -5.96 -13.42 -4.58
CA GLU A 129 -7.06 -13.94 -3.74
C GLU A 129 -6.64 -14.97 -2.69
N PRO A 130 -5.74 -15.94 -2.99
CA PRO A 130 -5.30 -16.91 -1.98
C PRO A 130 -4.67 -16.30 -0.73
N ASP A 131 -4.16 -15.07 -0.82
CA ASP A 131 -3.51 -14.37 0.29
C ASP A 131 -4.43 -13.40 1.03
N TRP A 132 -5.69 -13.28 0.66
CA TRP A 132 -6.63 -12.41 1.37
C TRP A 132 -6.74 -12.70 2.87
N PRO A 133 -6.63 -13.96 3.35
CA PRO A 133 -6.59 -14.20 4.79
C PRO A 133 -5.45 -13.49 5.52
N VAL A 134 -4.34 -13.20 4.84
CA VAL A 134 -3.23 -12.43 5.44
C VAL A 134 -3.67 -10.99 5.70
N ILE A 135 -4.42 -10.38 4.77
CA ILE A 135 -4.98 -9.03 4.96
C ILE A 135 -5.81 -8.99 6.25
N ASP A 136 -6.68 -9.99 6.42
CA ASP A 136 -7.57 -10.07 7.57
C ASP A 136 -6.82 -10.32 8.89
N ALA A 137 -5.64 -10.93 8.82
CA ALA A 137 -4.82 -11.28 10.00
C ALA A 137 -3.98 -10.10 10.50
N ILE A 138 -3.72 -9.08 9.69
CA ILE A 138 -2.91 -7.92 10.07
C ILE A 138 -3.56 -7.17 11.23
N ARG A 139 -2.73 -6.81 12.21
CA ARG A 139 -3.13 -6.04 13.41
C ARG A 139 -2.33 -4.74 13.47
N PRO A 140 -2.81 -3.75 14.24
CA PRO A 140 -2.09 -2.47 14.38
C PRO A 140 -0.64 -2.68 14.78
N ASN A 141 0.26 -1.98 14.09
CA ASN A 141 1.71 -2.02 14.28
C ASN A 141 2.39 -3.34 13.89
N ASP A 142 1.71 -4.23 13.18
CA ASP A 142 2.35 -5.41 12.62
C ASP A 142 3.45 -5.02 11.64
N LEU A 143 4.54 -5.77 11.68
CA LEU A 143 5.76 -5.47 10.94
C LEU A 143 5.66 -5.88 9.47
N ILE A 144 6.11 -5.00 8.58
CA ILE A 144 6.46 -5.32 7.20
C ILE A 144 7.93 -5.75 7.23
N GLU A 145 8.18 -7.03 7.01
CA GLU A 145 9.56 -7.54 7.01
C GLU A 145 10.31 -7.08 5.77
N SER A 146 9.66 -7.18 4.61
CA SER A 146 10.23 -6.75 3.33
C SER A 146 9.16 -6.61 2.26
N ILE A 147 9.45 -5.81 1.23
CA ILE A 147 8.68 -5.79 -0.01
C ILE A 147 9.67 -6.07 -1.14
N THR A 148 9.48 -7.19 -1.84
CA THR A 148 10.34 -7.66 -2.92
C THR A 148 9.58 -7.57 -4.25
N ILE A 149 10.25 -7.05 -5.27
CA ILE A 149 9.68 -6.99 -6.63
C ILE A 149 10.13 -8.23 -7.38
N VAL A 150 9.17 -8.92 -7.95
CA VAL A 150 9.39 -10.12 -8.77
C VAL A 150 9.06 -9.77 -10.20
N GLU A 151 10.05 -9.83 -11.06
CA GLU A 151 9.88 -9.61 -12.49
C GLU A 151 9.48 -10.94 -13.17
N GLU A 152 8.52 -10.85 -14.05
CA GLU A 152 8.07 -11.99 -14.85
C GLU A 152 8.85 -12.08 -16.16
#